data_4b944b4384ab16569b4d0a14ca5f8f02
#
_entry.id   4b944b4384ab16569b4d0a14ca5f8f02
#
_cell.length_a   1.000
_cell.length_b   1.000
_cell.length_c   1.000
_cell.angle_alpha   90.00
_cell.angle_beta   90.00
_cell.angle_gamma   90.00
#
_symmetry.space_group_name_H-M   'P 1'
#
loop_
_entity.id
_entity.type
_entity.pdbx_description
1 polymer ?
#
loop_
_entity_poly.entity_id
_entity_poly.type
_entity_poly.pdbx_seq_one_letter_code
_entity_poly.pdbx_strand_id
1 'polypeptide(L)'
;MGRGRKKKLIGETRICSICGIEKPISEFHKSGYKDSLRGDCKECRHIQTIKDRSKTKARDLKANYGISLDEYSQMLEAQDNQCAICGTLYSVNTKTFHVDHCHKTRKVRGLLCSKCNRGIGLLQDDPTILSKAIDYLRA
;
A
#
# COMPACT_ATOMS: atom_id res chain seq x y z
N MET A 1 -21.32 0.73 -41.66
CA MET A 1 -19.94 0.21 -41.57
C MET A 1 -19.85 -0.66 -40.32
N GLY A 2 -19.86 -1.97 -40.50
CA GLY A 2 -19.88 -2.95 -39.38
C GLY A 2 -18.54 -2.98 -38.68
N ARG A 3 -18.53 -2.77 -37.40
CA ARG A 3 -17.35 -3.01 -36.54
C ARG A 3 -17.06 -4.51 -36.55
N GLY A 4 -16.00 -4.91 -37.26
CA GLY A 4 -15.57 -6.30 -37.38
C GLY A 4 -15.38 -6.91 -35.99
N ARG A 5 -16.07 -8.01 -35.70
CA ARG A 5 -15.84 -8.88 -34.56
C ARG A 5 -14.42 -9.35 -34.60
N LYS A 6 -13.60 -8.91 -33.66
CA LYS A 6 -12.25 -9.45 -33.49
C LYS A 6 -12.39 -10.96 -33.26
N LYS A 7 -11.83 -11.74 -34.20
CA LYS A 7 -11.82 -13.21 -34.14
C LYS A 7 -11.28 -13.65 -32.77
N LYS A 8 -11.98 -14.61 -32.14
CA LYS A 8 -11.52 -15.38 -30.99
C LYS A 8 -10.15 -15.94 -31.36
N LEU A 9 -9.09 -15.44 -30.68
CA LEU A 9 -7.74 -15.93 -30.90
C LEU A 9 -7.64 -17.35 -30.35
N ILE A 10 -7.83 -18.34 -31.22
CA ILE A 10 -7.48 -19.74 -30.99
C ILE A 10 -6.00 -19.86 -31.36
N GLY A 11 -5.17 -19.16 -30.61
CA GLY A 11 -3.72 -19.25 -30.59
C GLY A 11 -3.32 -19.33 -29.14
N GLU A 12 -2.43 -20.24 -28.83
CA GLU A 12 -1.99 -20.50 -27.46
C GLU A 12 -1.15 -19.35 -26.88
N THR A 13 -0.76 -18.36 -27.71
CA THR A 13 0.15 -17.28 -27.34
C THR A 13 -0.35 -15.90 -27.80
N ARG A 14 0.21 -14.84 -27.17
CA ARG A 14 -0.05 -13.43 -27.49
C ARG A 14 1.18 -12.59 -27.17
N ILE A 15 1.45 -11.55 -27.96
CA ILE A 15 2.50 -10.56 -27.70
C ILE A 15 1.99 -9.54 -26.66
N CYS A 16 2.75 -9.36 -25.58
CA CYS A 16 2.47 -8.34 -24.57
C CYS A 16 2.73 -6.94 -25.13
N SER A 17 1.79 -6.03 -24.98
CA SER A 17 1.91 -4.64 -25.46
C SER A 17 2.94 -3.79 -24.69
N ILE A 18 3.43 -4.25 -23.54
CA ILE A 18 4.41 -3.52 -22.72
C ILE A 18 5.82 -4.06 -22.93
N CYS A 19 6.04 -5.39 -22.74
CA CYS A 19 7.39 -5.96 -22.88
C CYS A 19 7.71 -6.50 -24.27
N GLY A 20 6.74 -6.56 -25.19
CA GLY A 20 6.92 -7.07 -26.54
C GLY A 20 7.16 -8.59 -26.64
N ILE A 21 7.13 -9.31 -25.51
CA ILE A 21 7.41 -10.75 -25.46
C ILE A 21 6.12 -11.52 -25.77
N GLU A 22 6.25 -12.54 -26.63
CA GLU A 22 5.18 -13.51 -26.86
C GLU A 22 5.07 -14.44 -25.65
N LYS A 23 3.86 -14.57 -25.12
CA LYS A 23 3.55 -15.37 -23.91
C LYS A 23 2.26 -16.15 -24.11
N PRO A 24 2.08 -17.27 -23.40
CA PRO A 24 0.80 -18.00 -23.38
C PRO A 24 -0.37 -17.09 -22.98
N ILE A 25 -1.55 -17.30 -23.53
CA ILE A 25 -2.75 -16.52 -23.20
C ILE A 25 -3.13 -16.61 -21.72
N SER A 26 -2.74 -17.69 -21.02
CA SER A 26 -2.87 -17.86 -19.58
C SER A 26 -2.13 -16.80 -18.77
N GLU A 27 -1.09 -16.18 -19.35
CA GLU A 27 -0.31 -15.10 -18.74
C GLU A 27 -0.96 -13.71 -18.90
N PHE A 28 -2.17 -13.63 -19.42
CA PHE A 28 -2.92 -12.39 -19.55
C PHE A 28 -4.19 -12.43 -18.70
N HIS A 29 -4.58 -11.29 -18.13
CA HIS A 29 -5.86 -11.16 -17.45
C HIS A 29 -7.00 -11.01 -18.46
N LYS A 30 -8.17 -11.50 -18.09
CA LYS A 30 -9.40 -11.17 -18.82
C LYS A 30 -9.64 -9.66 -18.75
N SER A 31 -10.07 -9.06 -19.85
CA SER A 31 -10.56 -7.69 -19.84
C SER A 31 -12.00 -7.66 -19.29
N GLY A 32 -12.52 -6.47 -18.98
CA GLY A 32 -13.92 -6.32 -18.59
C GLY A 32 -14.92 -6.58 -19.72
N TYR A 33 -14.45 -6.82 -20.94
CA TYR A 33 -15.30 -7.16 -22.08
C TYR A 33 -15.32 -8.67 -22.27
N LYS A 34 -16.52 -9.21 -22.62
CA LYS A 34 -16.76 -10.63 -22.83
C LYS A 34 -15.73 -11.23 -23.80
N ASP A 35 -15.10 -12.33 -23.39
CA ASP A 35 -14.11 -13.11 -24.18
C ASP A 35 -12.88 -12.35 -24.67
N SER A 36 -12.51 -11.24 -24.06
CA SER A 36 -11.29 -10.51 -24.41
C SER A 36 -10.24 -10.54 -23.29
N LEU A 37 -8.96 -10.55 -23.71
CA LEU A 37 -7.82 -10.45 -22.82
C LEU A 37 -7.24 -9.02 -22.85
N ARG A 38 -6.64 -8.60 -21.75
CA ARG A 38 -5.88 -7.35 -21.69
C ARG A 38 -4.66 -7.41 -22.62
N GLY A 39 -4.17 -6.25 -23.03
CA GLY A 39 -2.99 -6.15 -23.90
C GLY A 39 -1.68 -6.44 -23.17
N ASP A 40 -1.64 -6.19 -21.87
CA ASP A 40 -0.50 -6.34 -20.98
C ASP A 40 -0.51 -7.71 -20.28
N CYS A 41 0.65 -8.36 -20.18
CA CYS A 41 0.78 -9.61 -19.42
C CYS A 41 0.69 -9.36 -17.90
N LYS A 42 0.42 -10.42 -17.14
CA LYS A 42 0.25 -10.39 -15.67
C LYS A 42 1.47 -9.80 -14.97
N GLU A 43 2.67 -10.16 -15.41
CA GLU A 43 3.93 -9.65 -14.86
C GLU A 43 4.10 -8.14 -15.09
N CYS A 44 3.93 -7.66 -16.32
CA CYS A 44 4.01 -6.23 -16.63
C CYS A 44 2.97 -5.43 -15.86
N ARG A 45 1.75 -5.95 -15.72
CA ARG A 45 0.71 -5.34 -14.91
C ARG A 45 1.08 -5.30 -13.43
N HIS A 46 1.64 -6.38 -12.91
CA HIS A 46 2.10 -6.42 -11.53
C HIS A 46 3.16 -5.36 -11.26
N ILE A 47 4.18 -5.26 -12.13
CA ILE A 47 5.22 -4.24 -12.04
C ILE A 47 4.61 -2.83 -12.10
N GLN A 48 3.67 -2.58 -13.02
CA GLN A 48 3.01 -1.28 -13.13
C GLN A 48 2.21 -0.96 -11.86
N THR A 49 1.50 -1.94 -11.31
CA THR A 49 0.73 -1.76 -10.07
C THR A 49 1.64 -1.39 -8.87
N ILE A 50 2.83 -2.02 -8.77
CA ILE A 50 3.81 -1.67 -7.73
C ILE A 50 4.29 -0.23 -7.91
N LYS A 51 4.64 0.17 -9.14
CA LYS A 51 5.07 1.54 -9.44
C LYS A 51 4.00 2.58 -9.11
N ASP A 52 2.75 2.30 -9.46
CA ASP A 52 1.64 3.21 -9.19
C ASP A 52 1.33 3.32 -7.69
N ARG A 53 1.41 2.22 -6.94
CA ARG A 53 1.28 2.22 -5.47
C ARG A 53 2.39 3.01 -4.81
N SER A 54 3.64 2.85 -5.26
CA SER A 54 4.78 3.60 -4.75
C SER A 54 4.62 5.10 -4.98
N LYS A 55 4.23 5.51 -6.20
CA LYS A 55 3.96 6.91 -6.53
C LYS A 55 2.83 7.49 -5.67
N THR A 56 1.73 6.73 -5.50
CA THR A 56 0.60 7.14 -4.66
C THR A 56 1.04 7.31 -3.22
N LYS A 57 1.78 6.34 -2.66
CA LYS A 57 2.32 6.43 -1.30
C LYS A 57 3.24 7.65 -1.14
N ALA A 58 4.15 7.89 -2.09
CA ALA A 58 5.05 9.05 -2.07
C ALA A 58 4.28 10.38 -2.03
N ARG A 59 3.27 10.51 -2.90
CA ARG A 59 2.40 11.69 -2.94
C ARG A 59 1.65 11.90 -1.63
N ASP A 60 1.06 10.83 -1.09
CA ASP A 60 0.25 10.90 0.13
C ASP A 60 1.11 11.19 1.38
N LEU A 61 2.33 10.63 1.46
CA LEU A 61 3.30 10.94 2.51
C LEU A 61 3.69 12.42 2.46
N LYS A 62 3.98 12.94 1.27
CA LYS A 62 4.37 14.35 1.10
C LYS A 62 3.22 15.30 1.40
N ALA A 63 2.02 15.01 0.90
CA ALA A 63 0.84 15.86 1.06
C ALA A 63 0.33 15.90 2.52
N ASN A 64 0.29 14.75 3.19
CA ASN A 64 -0.31 14.63 4.52
C ASN A 64 0.66 14.90 5.66
N TYR A 65 1.95 14.54 5.49
CA TYR A 65 2.94 14.56 6.57
C TYR A 65 4.21 15.36 6.23
N GLY A 66 4.38 15.81 4.99
CA GLY A 66 5.56 16.56 4.55
C GLY A 66 6.81 15.70 4.35
N ILE A 67 6.73 14.37 4.49
CA ILE A 67 7.86 13.46 4.40
C ILE A 67 7.93 12.73 3.05
N SER A 68 9.14 12.33 2.65
CA SER A 68 9.42 11.50 1.47
C SER A 68 9.29 10.00 1.79
N LEU A 69 9.38 9.16 0.74
CA LEU A 69 9.49 7.71 0.92
C LEU A 69 10.79 7.31 1.63
N ASP A 70 11.88 8.02 1.35
CA ASP A 70 13.19 7.74 1.97
C ASP A 70 13.16 8.07 3.46
N GLU A 71 12.59 9.21 3.85
CA GLU A 71 12.39 9.57 5.25
C GLU A 71 11.49 8.56 5.97
N TYR A 72 10.42 8.08 5.31
CA TYR A 72 9.59 6.99 5.85
C TYR A 72 10.40 5.71 6.07
N SER A 73 11.28 5.35 5.13
CA SER A 73 12.13 4.16 5.23
C SER A 73 13.15 4.30 6.36
N GLN A 74 13.78 5.46 6.49
CA GLN A 74 14.72 5.77 7.59
C GLN A 74 14.02 5.70 8.96
N MET A 75 12.79 6.20 9.06
CA MET A 75 12.00 6.07 10.30
C MET A 75 11.71 4.61 10.64
N LEU A 76 11.42 3.79 9.63
CA LEU A 76 11.15 2.37 9.82
C LEU A 76 12.40 1.62 10.30
N GLU A 77 13.56 1.93 9.72
CA GLU A 77 14.86 1.40 10.14
C GLU A 77 15.21 1.85 11.56
N ALA A 78 15.04 3.14 11.88
CA ALA A 78 15.29 3.69 13.21
C ALA A 78 14.39 3.08 14.30
N GLN A 79 13.29 2.45 13.92
CA GLN A 79 12.39 1.71 14.81
C GLN A 79 12.60 0.18 14.74
N ASP A 80 13.74 -0.30 14.22
CA ASP A 80 14.04 -1.73 14.04
C ASP A 80 12.93 -2.47 13.28
N ASN A 81 12.29 -1.81 12.33
CA ASN A 81 11.12 -2.32 11.61
C ASN A 81 9.95 -2.71 12.53
N GLN A 82 9.78 -2.01 13.65
CA GLN A 82 8.76 -2.30 14.65
C GLN A 82 7.81 -1.12 14.85
N CYS A 83 6.61 -1.43 15.35
CA CYS A 83 5.68 -0.43 15.83
C CYS A 83 6.26 0.26 17.09
N ALA A 84 6.32 1.59 17.11
CA ALA A 84 6.89 2.35 18.22
C ALA A 84 6.19 2.15 19.58
N ILE A 85 4.99 1.58 19.62
CA ILE A 85 4.25 1.32 20.86
C ILE A 85 4.31 -0.15 21.26
N CYS A 86 3.91 -1.07 20.37
CA CYS A 86 3.73 -2.48 20.76
C CYS A 86 4.82 -3.42 20.27
N GLY A 87 5.85 -2.94 19.57
CA GLY A 87 6.94 -3.75 19.06
C GLY A 87 6.57 -4.74 17.95
N THR A 88 5.32 -4.73 17.46
CA THR A 88 4.95 -5.63 16.35
C THR A 88 5.82 -5.36 15.14
N LEU A 89 6.44 -6.41 14.58
CA LEU A 89 7.29 -6.32 13.41
C LEU A 89 6.50 -5.91 12.16
N TYR A 90 7.13 -5.04 11.36
CA TYR A 90 6.69 -4.75 10.01
C TYR A 90 6.91 -5.99 9.14
N SER A 91 5.90 -6.43 8.43
CA SER A 91 6.06 -7.49 7.42
C SER A 91 5.39 -7.05 6.12
N VAL A 92 5.98 -7.47 4.99
CA VAL A 92 5.42 -7.19 3.64
C VAL A 92 4.00 -7.72 3.47
N ASN A 93 3.62 -8.72 4.25
CA ASN A 93 2.28 -9.33 4.25
C ASN A 93 1.32 -8.67 5.26
N THR A 94 1.83 -7.87 6.19
CA THR A 94 1.02 -7.05 7.10
C THR A 94 0.80 -5.67 6.51
N LYS A 95 -0.32 -5.04 6.88
CA LYS A 95 -0.64 -3.69 6.44
C LYS A 95 0.49 -2.73 6.83
N THR A 96 0.85 -1.83 5.91
CA THR A 96 1.79 -0.74 6.08
C THR A 96 1.62 -0.04 7.43
N PHE A 97 2.71 0.29 8.13
CA PHE A 97 2.64 1.14 9.30
C PHE A 97 2.17 2.55 8.92
N HIS A 98 1.40 3.13 9.82
CA HIS A 98 0.86 4.48 9.67
C HIS A 98 1.83 5.49 10.25
N VAL A 99 1.97 6.63 9.57
CA VAL A 99 2.68 7.78 10.12
C VAL A 99 1.80 8.38 11.21
N ASP A 100 2.28 8.35 12.44
CA ASP A 100 1.64 9.02 13.54
C ASP A 100 2.15 10.45 13.68
N HIS A 101 1.28 11.39 13.98
CA HIS A 101 1.61 12.80 14.10
C HIS A 101 0.73 13.50 15.13
N CYS A 102 1.22 14.56 15.70
CA CYS A 102 0.45 15.41 16.60
C CYS A 102 -0.60 16.21 15.81
N HIS A 103 -1.88 16.04 16.12
CA HIS A 103 -2.98 16.74 15.44
C HIS A 103 -2.93 18.26 15.60
N LYS A 104 -2.35 18.77 16.71
CA LYS A 104 -2.23 20.20 17.00
C LYS A 104 -1.02 20.83 16.27
N THR A 105 0.14 20.19 16.34
CA THR A 105 1.39 20.75 15.82
C THR A 105 1.76 20.22 14.43
N ARG A 106 1.10 19.18 13.95
CA ARG A 106 1.39 18.44 12.71
C ARG A 106 2.75 17.74 12.72
N LYS A 107 3.48 17.77 13.84
CA LYS A 107 4.78 17.11 13.96
C LYS A 107 4.64 15.60 13.91
N VAL A 108 5.38 14.95 13.03
CA VAL A 108 5.47 13.49 12.93
C VAL A 108 6.14 12.96 14.21
N ARG A 109 5.56 11.93 14.83
CA ARG A 109 6.03 11.28 16.06
C ARG A 109 6.74 9.96 15.78
N GLY A 110 6.23 9.17 14.83
CA GLY A 110 6.78 7.86 14.51
C GLY A 110 5.86 7.03 13.64
N LEU A 111 6.18 5.74 13.51
CA LEU A 111 5.42 4.78 12.72
C LEU A 111 4.71 3.77 13.64
N LEU A 112 3.43 3.62 13.47
CA LEU A 112 2.59 2.75 14.28
C LEU A 112 1.85 1.70 13.44
N CYS A 113 1.63 0.53 14.01
CA CYS A 113 0.68 -0.42 13.45
C CYS A 113 -0.76 0.13 13.54
N SER A 114 -1.65 -0.38 12.69
CA SER A 114 -3.04 0.08 12.63
C SER A 114 -3.78 0.01 13.97
N LYS A 115 -3.46 -0.98 14.81
CA LYS A 115 -4.08 -1.14 16.15
C LYS A 115 -3.66 -0.01 17.08
N CYS A 116 -2.35 0.23 17.21
CA CYS A 116 -1.83 1.27 18.09
C CYS A 116 -2.23 2.67 17.62
N ASN A 117 -2.10 2.97 16.31
CA ASN A 117 -2.51 4.26 15.77
C ASN A 117 -3.98 4.59 16.04
N ARG A 118 -4.88 3.62 15.85
CA ARG A 118 -6.29 3.81 16.19
C ARG A 118 -6.55 3.83 17.70
N GLY A 119 -5.81 3.02 18.46
CA GLY A 119 -5.98 2.94 19.93
C GLY A 119 -5.71 4.28 20.62
N ILE A 120 -4.57 4.92 20.31
CA ILE A 120 -4.27 6.24 20.87
C ILE A 120 -5.23 7.32 20.36
N GLY A 121 -5.65 7.25 19.08
CA GLY A 121 -6.63 8.18 18.53
C GLY A 121 -8.01 8.09 19.18
N LEU A 122 -8.47 6.87 19.53
CA LEU A 122 -9.73 6.67 20.28
C LEU A 122 -9.66 7.25 21.70
N LEU A 123 -8.45 7.34 22.28
CA LEU A 123 -8.19 8.00 23.54
C LEU A 123 -7.76 9.47 23.34
N GLN A 124 -8.12 10.06 22.21
CA GLN A 124 -7.94 11.48 21.85
C GLN A 124 -6.47 11.95 21.81
N ASP A 125 -5.51 11.04 21.67
CA ASP A 125 -4.07 11.35 21.77
C ASP A 125 -3.72 12.08 23.10
N ASP A 126 -4.54 11.92 24.14
CA ASP A 126 -4.39 12.62 25.40
C ASP A 126 -3.61 11.76 26.43
N PRO A 127 -2.40 12.20 26.83
CA PRO A 127 -1.60 11.48 27.82
C PRO A 127 -2.33 11.29 29.16
N THR A 128 -3.21 12.23 29.54
CA THR A 128 -3.95 12.15 30.81
C THR A 128 -5.00 11.02 30.75
N ILE A 129 -5.69 10.89 29.63
CA ILE A 129 -6.66 9.79 29.43
C ILE A 129 -5.92 8.46 29.36
N LEU A 130 -4.79 8.41 28.67
CA LEU A 130 -3.95 7.22 28.59
C LEU A 130 -3.41 6.79 29.97
N SER A 131 -2.98 7.74 30.81
CA SER A 131 -2.58 7.44 32.19
C SER A 131 -3.73 6.85 33.01
N LYS A 132 -4.91 7.45 32.96
CA LYS A 132 -6.10 6.91 33.62
C LYS A 132 -6.47 5.52 33.15
N ALA A 133 -6.30 5.24 31.84
CA ALA A 133 -6.53 3.90 31.31
C ALA A 133 -5.51 2.87 31.85
N ILE A 134 -4.26 3.27 32.03
CA ILE A 134 -3.24 2.43 32.68
C ILE A 134 -3.62 2.13 34.12
N ASP A 135 -4.03 3.13 34.90
CA ASP A 135 -4.42 2.96 36.29
C ASP A 135 -5.64 2.06 36.40
N TYR A 136 -6.64 2.24 35.53
CA TYR A 136 -7.82 1.39 35.45
C TYR A 136 -7.49 -0.09 35.19
N LEU A 137 -6.50 -0.36 34.33
CA LEU A 137 -6.09 -1.74 34.02
C LEU A 137 -5.26 -2.40 35.12
N ARG A 138 -4.75 -1.61 36.08
CA ARG A 138 -3.97 -2.10 37.24
C ARG A 138 -4.80 -2.33 38.48
N ALA A 139 -6.05 -1.87 38.47
CA ALA A 139 -6.99 -2.10 39.54
C ALA A 139 -7.57 -3.51 39.48
#